data_5b73b1fa3a2917c78b4e6eee55a64fcd
#
_entry.id   5b73b1fa3a2917c78b4e6eee55a64fcd
#
_cell.length_a   1.000
_cell.length_b   1.000
_cell.length_c   1.000
_cell.angle_alpha   90.00
_cell.angle_beta   90.00
_cell.angle_gamma   90.00
#
_symmetry.space_group_name_H-M   'P 1'
#
loop_
_entity.id
_entity.type
_entity.pdbx_description
1 polymer ?
#
loop_
_entity_poly.entity_id
_entity_poly.type
_entity_poly.pdbx_seq_one_letter_code
_entity_poly.pdbx_strand_id
1 'polypeptide(L)'
;TLVINAAECEPYITSDYRECVEGLNDVIEGVYLIKEKLGIDKVVIGVESNKPRAIELLMQVAADRRDADDNVKIMKLPSKYPQGAEKVIIYSATGRKLPAGKLPSDVGCIVMNVTSVATLYRFITTGMPLVSKRITVDGNAVAEPKNLIIPIGTPIKEILDFVTYSGRKEFFATQEKVVKEIL
;
A
#
# COMPACT_ATOMS: atom_id res chain seq x y z
N THR A 1 -17.07 -7.61 -6.56
CA THR A 1 -15.89 -8.01 -5.75
C THR A 1 -15.04 -6.80 -5.44
N LEU A 2 -14.68 -6.61 -4.18
CA LEU A 2 -13.70 -5.62 -3.75
C LEU A 2 -12.32 -6.30 -3.71
N VAL A 3 -11.34 -5.72 -4.37
CA VAL A 3 -9.94 -6.17 -4.37
C VAL A 3 -9.09 -5.12 -3.66
N ILE A 4 -8.53 -5.48 -2.52
CA ILE A 4 -7.60 -4.63 -1.79
C ILE A 4 -6.18 -4.97 -2.24
N ASN A 5 -5.53 -3.97 -2.81
CA ASN A 5 -4.17 -4.08 -3.30
C ASN A 5 -3.18 -3.74 -2.18
N ALA A 6 -2.59 -4.78 -1.60
CA ALA A 6 -1.45 -4.70 -0.68
C ALA A 6 -0.19 -5.34 -1.31
N ALA A 7 -0.16 -5.46 -2.63
CA ALA A 7 1.00 -5.90 -3.40
C ALA A 7 1.87 -4.68 -3.74
N GLU A 8 3.04 -4.64 -3.13
CA GLU A 8 4.02 -3.56 -3.24
C GLU A 8 5.21 -4.10 -4.03
N CYS A 9 5.04 -4.13 -5.37
CA CYS A 9 5.96 -4.83 -6.28
C CYS A 9 7.19 -4.02 -6.69
N GLU A 10 7.25 -2.73 -6.37
CA GLU A 10 8.43 -1.91 -6.59
C GLU A 10 9.55 -2.32 -5.60
N PRO A 11 10.77 -2.57 -6.10
CA PRO A 11 11.88 -2.94 -5.24
C PRO A 11 12.14 -1.91 -4.13
N TYR A 12 12.43 -2.40 -2.92
CA TYR A 12 12.76 -1.61 -1.72
C TYR A 12 11.62 -0.80 -1.12
N ILE A 13 10.48 -0.64 -1.79
CA ILE A 13 9.32 0.05 -1.22
C ILE A 13 8.64 -0.83 -0.18
N THR A 14 8.30 -0.25 0.99
CA THR A 14 7.70 -0.97 2.12
C THR A 14 6.61 -0.18 2.85
N SER A 15 6.08 0.89 2.26
CA SER A 15 5.08 1.75 2.87
C SER A 15 3.74 1.02 3.09
N ASP A 16 3.25 0.28 2.11
CA ASP A 16 2.00 -0.48 2.21
C ASP A 16 2.16 -1.71 3.12
N TYR A 17 3.35 -2.35 3.10
CA TYR A 17 3.66 -3.40 4.06
C TYR A 17 3.59 -2.90 5.51
N ARG A 18 4.18 -1.73 5.78
CA ARG A 18 4.11 -1.11 7.11
C ARG A 18 2.68 -0.77 7.50
N GLU A 19 1.85 -0.34 6.56
CA GLU A 19 0.43 -0.10 6.83
C GLU A 19 -0.30 -1.40 7.21
N CYS A 20 -0.02 -2.52 6.53
CA CYS A 20 -0.59 -3.82 6.88
C CYS A 20 -0.14 -4.33 8.27
N VAL A 21 1.04 -3.94 8.76
CA VAL A 21 1.58 -4.42 10.05
C VAL A 21 1.24 -3.47 11.19
N GLU A 22 1.45 -2.17 10.99
CA GLU A 22 1.32 -1.14 12.03
C GLU A 22 -0.08 -0.53 12.08
N GLY A 23 -0.75 -0.43 10.93
CA GLY A 23 -2.11 0.09 10.78
C GLY A 23 -3.16 -1.00 10.58
N LEU A 24 -2.90 -2.23 11.00
CA LEU A 24 -3.72 -3.42 10.74
C LEU A 24 -5.20 -3.21 11.07
N ASN A 25 -5.50 -2.62 12.23
CA ASN A 25 -6.88 -2.38 12.64
C ASN A 25 -7.61 -1.45 11.68
N ASP A 26 -6.97 -0.35 11.26
CA ASP A 26 -7.56 0.61 10.34
C ASP A 26 -7.78 -0.01 8.95
N VAL A 27 -6.87 -0.87 8.52
CA VAL A 27 -7.01 -1.64 7.27
C VAL A 27 -8.23 -2.55 7.34
N ILE A 28 -8.33 -3.37 8.36
CA ILE A 28 -9.40 -4.37 8.49
C ILE A 28 -10.75 -3.69 8.71
N GLU A 29 -10.84 -2.73 9.62
CA GLU A 29 -12.07 -1.97 9.85
C GLU A 29 -12.52 -1.22 8.59
N GLY A 30 -11.56 -0.64 7.83
CA GLY A 30 -11.85 0.01 6.57
C GLY A 30 -12.38 -0.96 5.51
N VAL A 31 -11.84 -2.17 5.44
CA VAL A 31 -12.33 -3.22 4.54
C VAL A 31 -13.79 -3.57 4.84
N TYR A 32 -14.12 -3.85 6.11
CA TYR A 32 -15.48 -4.20 6.50
C TYR A 32 -16.46 -3.03 6.34
N LEU A 33 -16.02 -1.82 6.65
CA LEU A 33 -16.81 -0.61 6.44
C LEU A 33 -17.19 -0.42 4.96
N ILE A 34 -16.22 -0.53 4.05
CA ILE A 34 -16.45 -0.41 2.61
C ILE A 34 -17.38 -1.53 2.12
N LYS A 35 -17.10 -2.77 2.55
CA LYS A 35 -17.90 -3.94 2.23
C LYS A 35 -19.38 -3.73 2.60
N GLU A 36 -19.63 -3.30 3.83
CA GLU A 36 -20.98 -3.04 4.35
C GLU A 36 -21.66 -1.89 3.59
N LYS A 37 -21.01 -0.73 3.49
CA LYS A 37 -21.62 0.48 2.91
C LYS A 37 -21.90 0.36 1.41
N LEU A 38 -21.11 -0.43 0.70
CA LEU A 38 -21.31 -0.67 -0.73
C LEU A 38 -22.08 -1.97 -1.04
N GLY A 39 -22.49 -2.73 -0.03
CA GLY A 39 -23.19 -4.00 -0.21
C GLY A 39 -22.38 -5.02 -1.01
N ILE A 40 -21.07 -5.11 -0.75
CA ILE A 40 -20.17 -6.00 -1.49
C ILE A 40 -20.06 -7.35 -0.80
N ASP A 41 -20.40 -8.44 -1.49
CA ASP A 41 -20.35 -9.78 -0.91
C ASP A 41 -18.94 -10.33 -0.75
N LYS A 42 -18.04 -10.06 -1.70
CA LYS A 42 -16.71 -10.70 -1.76
C LYS A 42 -15.59 -9.68 -1.70
N VAL A 43 -14.65 -9.91 -0.79
CA VAL A 43 -13.43 -9.12 -0.67
C VAL A 43 -12.20 -10.04 -0.79
N VAL A 44 -11.20 -9.59 -1.54
CA VAL A 44 -9.89 -10.25 -1.63
C VAL A 44 -8.82 -9.24 -1.31
N ILE A 45 -8.01 -9.52 -0.30
CA ILE A 45 -6.83 -8.72 0.05
C ILE A 45 -5.61 -9.43 -0.54
N GLY A 46 -5.01 -8.86 -1.57
CA GLY A 46 -3.84 -9.43 -2.24
C GLY A 46 -2.54 -8.91 -1.61
N VAL A 47 -1.71 -9.83 -1.09
CA VAL A 47 -0.43 -9.53 -0.45
C VAL A 47 0.66 -10.39 -1.06
N GLU A 48 1.82 -9.83 -1.35
CA GLU A 48 2.95 -10.61 -1.89
C GLU A 48 3.52 -11.61 -0.88
N SER A 49 3.92 -12.77 -1.39
CA SER A 49 4.43 -13.90 -0.59
C SER A 49 5.71 -13.60 0.19
N ASN A 50 6.47 -12.57 -0.20
CA ASN A 50 7.66 -12.07 0.52
C ASN A 50 7.31 -11.19 1.74
N LYS A 51 6.03 -11.03 2.08
CA LYS A 51 5.54 -10.27 3.24
C LYS A 51 4.83 -11.20 4.26
N PRO A 52 5.51 -12.24 4.80
CA PRO A 52 4.85 -13.27 5.61
C PRO A 52 4.18 -12.72 6.86
N ARG A 53 4.79 -11.70 7.50
CA ARG A 53 4.21 -11.10 8.72
C ARG A 53 2.89 -10.38 8.46
N ALA A 54 2.79 -9.63 7.35
CA ALA A 54 1.53 -8.98 6.96
C ALA A 54 0.44 -10.02 6.66
N ILE A 55 0.79 -11.09 5.94
CA ILE A 55 -0.13 -12.18 5.62
C ILE A 55 -0.65 -12.85 6.89
N GLU A 56 0.24 -13.19 7.83
CA GLU A 56 -0.11 -13.82 9.11
C GLU A 56 -1.09 -12.95 9.91
N LEU A 57 -0.77 -11.67 10.09
CA LEU A 57 -1.60 -10.73 10.85
C LEU A 57 -2.98 -10.54 10.20
N LEU A 58 -3.03 -10.32 8.89
CA LEU A 58 -4.29 -10.16 8.17
C LEU A 58 -5.14 -11.44 8.23
N MET A 59 -4.52 -12.63 8.11
CA MET A 59 -5.23 -13.90 8.26
C MET A 59 -5.78 -14.11 9.67
N GLN A 60 -5.01 -13.76 10.69
CA GLN A 60 -5.42 -13.88 12.09
C GLN A 60 -6.65 -13.00 12.35
N VAL A 61 -6.57 -11.71 12.05
CA VAL A 61 -7.69 -10.78 12.30
C VAL A 61 -8.93 -11.12 11.45
N ALA A 62 -8.74 -11.55 10.20
CA ALA A 62 -9.85 -12.04 9.38
C ALA A 62 -10.48 -13.32 9.96
N ALA A 63 -9.69 -14.20 10.58
CA ALA A 63 -10.17 -15.41 11.23
C ALA A 63 -10.96 -15.11 12.53
N ASP A 64 -10.51 -14.15 13.31
CA ASP A 64 -11.17 -13.73 14.56
C ASP A 64 -12.57 -13.14 14.31
N ARG A 65 -12.82 -12.65 13.08
CA ARG A 65 -14.12 -12.13 12.63
C ARG A 65 -14.99 -13.13 11.88
N ARG A 66 -14.58 -14.39 11.75
CA ARG A 66 -15.28 -15.43 10.95
C ARG A 66 -16.70 -15.75 11.38
N ASP A 67 -17.09 -15.44 12.61
CA ASP A 67 -18.47 -15.63 13.06
C ASP A 67 -19.48 -14.76 12.30
N ALA A 68 -19.00 -13.80 11.52
CA ALA A 68 -19.82 -12.87 10.76
C ALA A 68 -19.71 -13.03 9.23
N ASP A 69 -18.56 -13.43 8.66
CA ASP A 69 -18.40 -13.32 7.19
C ASP A 69 -17.20 -14.07 6.60
N ASP A 70 -17.47 -15.22 5.99
CA ASP A 70 -16.49 -16.05 5.27
C ASP A 70 -16.02 -15.43 3.92
N ASN A 71 -16.48 -14.23 3.59
CA ASN A 71 -16.27 -13.61 2.27
C ASN A 71 -15.07 -12.66 2.15
N VAL A 72 -14.29 -12.48 3.23
CA VAL A 72 -13.02 -11.74 3.20
C VAL A 72 -11.86 -12.73 3.14
N LYS A 73 -11.14 -12.75 2.01
CA LYS A 73 -10.04 -13.69 1.75
C LYS A 73 -8.71 -12.98 1.64
N ILE A 74 -7.70 -13.52 2.31
CA ILE A 74 -6.30 -13.08 2.15
C ILE A 74 -5.66 -13.96 1.08
N MET A 75 -5.21 -13.33 0.00
CA MET A 75 -4.58 -14.02 -1.13
C MET A 75 -3.06 -13.78 -1.12
N LYS A 76 -2.29 -14.85 -1.06
CA LYS A 76 -0.85 -14.81 -1.28
C LYS A 76 -0.57 -14.67 -2.77
N LEU A 77 0.07 -13.59 -3.16
CA LEU A 77 0.46 -13.31 -4.54
C LEU A 77 1.94 -13.66 -4.75
N PRO A 78 2.33 -14.14 -5.94
CA PRO A 78 3.74 -14.29 -6.27
C PRO A 78 4.50 -12.97 -6.14
N SER A 79 5.70 -13.01 -5.56
CA SER A 79 6.55 -11.81 -5.46
C SER A 79 7.27 -11.59 -6.78
N LYS A 80 6.63 -10.87 -7.70
CA LYS A 80 7.17 -10.53 -9.02
C LYS A 80 6.53 -9.26 -9.58
N TYR A 81 7.30 -8.49 -10.33
CA TYR A 81 6.81 -7.32 -11.05
C TYR A 81 6.01 -7.74 -12.32
N PRO A 82 4.86 -7.13 -12.65
CA PRO A 82 4.13 -6.08 -11.93
C PRO A 82 2.88 -6.64 -11.19
N GLN A 83 3.07 -7.42 -10.15
CA GLN A 83 1.99 -8.12 -9.42
C GLN A 83 0.92 -7.17 -8.87
N GLY A 84 1.30 -5.95 -8.46
CA GLY A 84 0.38 -4.92 -7.96
C GLY A 84 -0.34 -4.12 -9.06
N ALA A 85 -0.02 -4.33 -10.34
CA ALA A 85 -0.73 -3.65 -11.42
C ALA A 85 -2.21 -4.03 -11.42
N GLU A 86 -3.11 -3.05 -11.58
CA GLU A 86 -4.56 -3.22 -11.43
C GLU A 86 -5.13 -4.38 -12.23
N LYS A 87 -4.74 -4.54 -13.50
CA LYS A 87 -5.21 -5.66 -14.34
C LYS A 87 -4.71 -7.01 -13.87
N VAL A 88 -3.48 -7.05 -13.34
CA VAL A 88 -2.83 -8.28 -12.86
C VAL A 88 -3.48 -8.72 -11.56
N ILE A 89 -3.70 -7.81 -10.61
CA ILE A 89 -4.31 -8.15 -9.33
C ILE A 89 -5.78 -8.53 -9.50
N ILE A 90 -6.55 -7.88 -10.38
CA ILE A 90 -7.93 -8.29 -10.71
C ILE A 90 -7.94 -9.71 -11.24
N TYR A 91 -7.08 -10.03 -12.20
CA TYR A 91 -7.01 -11.38 -12.76
C TYR A 91 -6.61 -12.41 -11.71
N SER A 92 -5.61 -12.11 -10.90
CA SER A 92 -5.15 -12.99 -9.81
C SER A 92 -6.25 -13.24 -8.79
N ALA A 93 -6.99 -12.20 -8.41
CA ALA A 93 -8.03 -12.28 -7.37
C ALA A 93 -9.35 -12.92 -7.85
N THR A 94 -9.68 -12.77 -9.14
CA THR A 94 -11.03 -13.09 -9.62
C THR A 94 -11.07 -14.00 -10.86
N GLY A 95 -9.95 -14.19 -11.54
CA GLY A 95 -9.86 -14.85 -12.86
C GLY A 95 -10.42 -14.01 -14.01
N ARG A 96 -10.93 -12.80 -13.74
CA ARG A 96 -11.52 -11.93 -14.76
C ARG A 96 -10.44 -11.16 -15.51
N LYS A 97 -10.55 -11.11 -16.82
CA LYS A 97 -9.63 -10.34 -17.67
C LYS A 97 -10.20 -8.95 -17.91
N LEU A 98 -9.45 -7.92 -17.54
CA LEU A 98 -9.79 -6.53 -17.80
C LEU A 98 -9.23 -6.11 -19.18
N PRO A 99 -10.09 -5.86 -20.20
CA PRO A 99 -9.65 -5.45 -21.52
C PRO A 99 -8.93 -4.10 -21.52
N ALA A 100 -8.22 -3.80 -22.60
CA ALA A 100 -7.59 -2.49 -22.78
C ALA A 100 -8.66 -1.39 -22.83
N GLY A 101 -8.40 -0.26 -22.15
CA GLY A 101 -9.32 0.88 -22.09
C GLY A 101 -10.56 0.70 -21.22
N LYS A 102 -10.72 -0.45 -20.56
CA LYS A 102 -11.83 -0.72 -19.65
C LYS A 102 -11.44 -0.46 -18.19
N LEU A 103 -12.46 -0.14 -17.36
CA LEU A 103 -12.32 0.08 -15.92
C LEU A 103 -12.61 -1.21 -15.12
N PRO A 104 -12.11 -1.35 -13.89
CA PRO A 104 -12.43 -2.49 -13.02
C PRO A 104 -13.93 -2.75 -12.87
N SER A 105 -14.75 -1.70 -12.84
CA SER A 105 -16.21 -1.78 -12.79
C SER A 105 -16.82 -2.53 -13.96
N ASP A 106 -16.22 -2.47 -15.17
CA ASP A 106 -16.71 -3.19 -16.34
C ASP A 106 -16.62 -4.72 -16.18
N VAL A 107 -15.79 -5.18 -15.26
CA VAL A 107 -15.67 -6.61 -14.90
C VAL A 107 -16.20 -6.89 -13.48
N GLY A 108 -17.00 -5.98 -12.92
CA GLY A 108 -17.63 -6.15 -11.60
C GLY A 108 -16.62 -6.15 -10.44
N CYS A 109 -15.56 -5.36 -10.55
CA CYS A 109 -14.54 -5.19 -9.53
C CYS A 109 -14.39 -3.74 -9.10
N ILE A 110 -14.03 -3.54 -7.85
CA ILE A 110 -13.49 -2.29 -7.31
C ILE A 110 -12.10 -2.63 -6.79
N VAL A 111 -11.10 -1.85 -7.16
CA VAL A 111 -9.72 -2.02 -6.66
C VAL A 111 -9.35 -0.82 -5.81
N MET A 112 -8.87 -1.07 -4.60
CA MET A 112 -8.39 -0.03 -3.69
C MET A 112 -7.01 -0.40 -3.12
N ASN A 113 -6.12 0.58 -3.05
CA ASN A 113 -4.86 0.40 -2.34
C ASN A 113 -5.11 0.28 -0.83
N VAL A 114 -4.33 -0.55 -0.15
CA VAL A 114 -4.48 -0.84 1.29
C VAL A 114 -4.37 0.42 2.17
N THR A 115 -3.43 1.31 1.87
CA THR A 115 -3.27 2.58 2.59
C THR A 115 -4.49 3.50 2.38
N SER A 116 -5.11 3.48 1.19
CA SER A 116 -6.32 4.25 0.91
C SER A 116 -7.50 3.75 1.75
N VAL A 117 -7.62 2.45 1.92
CA VAL A 117 -8.66 1.82 2.77
C VAL A 117 -8.51 2.24 4.24
N ALA A 118 -7.29 2.13 4.79
CA ALA A 118 -7.00 2.57 6.15
C ALA A 118 -7.26 4.07 6.34
N THR A 119 -6.87 4.88 5.36
CA THR A 119 -7.10 6.33 5.39
C THR A 119 -8.59 6.69 5.37
N LEU A 120 -9.38 5.99 4.56
CA LEU A 120 -10.82 6.19 4.53
C LEU A 120 -11.46 5.89 5.90
N TYR A 121 -11.06 4.80 6.53
CA TYR A 121 -11.55 4.46 7.87
C TYR A 121 -11.18 5.53 8.90
N ARG A 122 -9.92 5.97 8.94
CA ARG A 122 -9.46 7.06 9.82
C ARG A 122 -10.27 8.34 9.58
N PHE A 123 -10.49 8.71 8.32
CA PHE A 123 -11.30 9.89 8.01
C PHE A 123 -12.72 9.79 8.54
N ILE A 124 -13.39 8.66 8.34
CA ILE A 124 -14.78 8.47 8.79
C ILE A 124 -14.89 8.47 10.31
N THR A 125 -13.91 7.91 11.01
CA THR A 125 -13.94 7.78 12.47
C THR A 125 -13.46 9.01 13.20
N THR A 126 -12.53 9.79 12.62
CA THR A 126 -11.88 10.92 13.29
C THR A 126 -12.22 12.28 12.69
N GLY A 127 -12.77 12.32 11.47
CA GLY A 127 -12.95 13.54 10.68
C GLY A 127 -11.63 14.11 10.12
N MET A 128 -10.47 13.50 10.40
CA MET A 128 -9.17 13.99 9.95
C MET A 128 -8.93 13.59 8.48
N PRO A 129 -8.80 14.54 7.57
CA PRO A 129 -8.52 14.24 6.16
C PRO A 129 -7.08 13.73 5.98
N LEU A 130 -6.76 13.26 4.76
CA LEU A 130 -5.41 12.83 4.40
C LEU A 130 -4.46 14.04 4.34
N VAL A 131 -3.82 14.36 5.46
CA VAL A 131 -2.85 15.47 5.59
C VAL A 131 -1.41 14.98 5.72
N SER A 132 -1.21 13.69 5.92
CA SER A 132 0.11 13.05 5.98
C SER A 132 0.09 11.72 5.26
N LYS A 133 1.25 11.29 4.80
CA LYS A 133 1.40 10.02 4.08
C LYS A 133 2.67 9.29 4.53
N ARG A 134 2.57 7.96 4.60
CA ARG A 134 3.75 7.11 4.76
C ARG A 134 4.46 7.00 3.42
N ILE A 135 5.77 7.19 3.44
CA ILE A 135 6.65 7.01 2.29
C ILE A 135 7.82 6.10 2.66
N THR A 136 8.41 5.45 1.67
CA THR A 136 9.71 4.79 1.80
C THR A 136 10.76 5.69 1.18
N VAL A 137 11.86 5.91 1.91
CA VAL A 137 13.05 6.60 1.41
C VAL A 137 14.19 5.58 1.42
N ASP A 138 14.67 5.23 0.24
CA ASP A 138 15.69 4.21 0.03
C ASP A 138 16.55 4.56 -1.21
N GLY A 139 17.65 3.88 -1.37
CA GLY A 139 18.57 4.02 -2.51
C GLY A 139 20.02 4.14 -2.08
N ASN A 140 20.93 4.01 -3.04
CA ASN A 140 22.38 4.04 -2.81
C ASN A 140 22.86 5.37 -2.20
N ALA A 141 22.03 6.40 -2.35
CA ALA A 141 22.28 7.76 -1.88
C ALA A 141 21.77 8.02 -0.47
N VAL A 142 21.01 7.11 0.10
CA VAL A 142 20.37 7.26 1.41
C VAL A 142 21.23 6.56 2.45
N ALA A 143 21.73 7.31 3.44
CA ALA A 143 22.57 6.75 4.49
C ALA A 143 21.77 5.83 5.44
N GLU A 144 20.52 6.18 5.71
CA GLU A 144 19.63 5.43 6.59
C GLU A 144 18.27 5.20 5.91
N PRO A 145 18.12 4.12 5.10
CA PRO A 145 16.83 3.79 4.51
C PRO A 145 15.75 3.59 5.56
N LYS A 146 14.59 4.22 5.37
CA LYS A 146 13.48 4.12 6.33
C LYS A 146 12.12 4.49 5.75
N ASN A 147 11.08 4.09 6.46
CA ASN A 147 9.74 4.61 6.24
C ASN A 147 9.52 5.85 7.12
N LEU A 148 8.93 6.88 6.53
CA LEU A 148 8.58 8.12 7.21
C LEU A 148 7.09 8.40 7.06
N ILE A 149 6.48 8.98 8.08
CA ILE A 149 5.16 9.61 7.96
C ILE A 149 5.41 11.11 7.86
N ILE A 150 5.08 11.69 6.72
CA ILE A 150 5.35 13.09 6.43
C ILE A 150 4.06 13.85 6.11
N PRO A 151 3.95 15.14 6.46
CA PRO A 151 2.90 16.00 5.96
C PRO A 151 2.92 16.08 4.42
N ILE A 152 1.74 16.11 3.81
CA ILE A 152 1.65 16.31 2.36
C ILE A 152 2.12 17.74 2.03
N GLY A 153 3.03 17.84 1.06
CA GLY A 153 3.66 19.12 0.69
C GLY A 153 5.05 19.32 1.30
N THR A 154 5.54 18.38 2.12
CA THR A 154 6.92 18.43 2.61
C THR A 154 7.91 18.44 1.44
N PRO A 155 8.83 19.40 1.34
CA PRO A 155 9.81 19.44 0.28
C PRO A 155 10.72 18.20 0.29
N ILE A 156 10.99 17.66 -0.88
CA ILE A 156 11.86 16.47 -1.03
C ILE A 156 13.23 16.71 -0.42
N LYS A 157 13.75 17.94 -0.53
CA LYS A 157 15.03 18.31 0.07
C LYS A 157 15.05 18.10 1.60
N GLU A 158 14.01 18.50 2.30
CA GLU A 158 13.92 18.30 3.76
C GLU A 158 13.87 16.81 4.13
N ILE A 159 13.18 15.99 3.33
CA ILE A 159 13.14 14.54 3.51
C ILE A 159 14.55 13.94 3.34
N LEU A 160 15.26 14.34 2.28
CA LEU A 160 16.61 13.86 2.00
C LEU A 160 17.60 14.34 3.07
N ASP A 161 17.52 15.58 3.50
CA ASP A 161 18.35 16.12 4.59
C ASP A 161 18.14 15.32 5.88
N PHE A 162 16.90 14.94 6.18
CA PHE A 162 16.57 14.16 7.37
C PHE A 162 17.18 12.75 7.36
N VAL A 163 17.13 12.04 6.23
CA VAL A 163 17.62 10.65 6.13
C VAL A 163 19.12 10.55 5.87
N THR A 164 19.76 11.63 5.48
CA THR A 164 21.21 11.67 5.19
C THR A 164 22.04 12.38 6.25
N TYR A 165 21.41 13.01 7.23
CA TYR A 165 22.06 13.86 8.23
C TYR A 165 22.98 13.11 9.20
N SER A 166 23.14 11.82 9.11
CA SER A 166 24.09 11.05 9.94
C SER A 166 25.54 11.07 9.41
N GLY A 167 26.01 12.17 8.84
CA GLY A 167 27.46 12.42 8.72
C GLY A 167 28.11 12.37 7.35
N ARG A 168 27.37 12.37 6.23
CA ARG A 168 27.96 12.38 4.87
C ARG A 168 27.68 13.68 4.11
N LYS A 169 28.30 14.77 4.48
CA LYS A 169 28.27 16.03 3.72
C LYS A 169 28.82 15.90 2.29
N GLU A 170 29.68 14.94 2.02
CA GLU A 170 30.30 14.72 0.70
C GLU A 170 29.33 14.16 -0.36
N PHE A 171 28.28 13.52 0.08
CA PHE A 171 27.33 12.85 -0.82
C PHE A 171 26.46 13.85 -1.59
N PHE A 172 26.07 14.97 -1.00
CA PHE A 172 25.25 16.00 -1.65
C PHE A 172 25.96 16.74 -2.78
N ALA A 173 27.26 16.97 -2.66
CA ALA A 173 28.05 17.61 -3.70
C ALA A 173 28.04 16.80 -5.02
N THR A 174 27.93 15.47 -4.92
CA THR A 174 27.88 14.58 -6.09
C THR A 174 26.49 14.55 -6.71
N GLN A 175 25.43 14.66 -5.92
CA GLN A 175 24.04 14.65 -6.43
C GLN A 175 23.63 15.96 -7.08
N GLU A 176 24.05 17.13 -6.53
CA GLU A 176 23.83 18.40 -7.22
C GLU A 176 24.45 18.40 -8.62
N LYS A 177 25.57 17.70 -8.79
CA LYS A 177 26.23 17.56 -10.09
C LYS A 177 25.43 16.68 -11.05
N VAL A 178 24.92 15.53 -10.57
CA VAL A 178 24.09 14.61 -11.37
C VAL A 178 22.76 15.24 -11.77
N VAL A 179 22.09 15.95 -10.86
CA VAL A 179 20.83 16.65 -11.17
C VAL A 179 21.04 17.79 -12.18
N LYS A 180 22.16 18.51 -12.11
CA LYS A 180 22.52 19.54 -13.08
C LYS A 180 22.93 18.99 -14.44
N GLU A 181 23.34 17.73 -14.54
CA GLU A 181 23.66 17.06 -15.82
C GLU A 181 22.42 16.42 -16.48
N ILE A 182 21.31 16.26 -15.75
CA ILE A 182 20.05 15.67 -16.26
C ILE A 182 19.01 16.75 -16.64
N LEU A 183 19.11 17.98 -16.11
CA LEU A 183 18.26 19.12 -16.44
C LEU A 183 18.94 20.04 -17.47
#